data_c15ba789023d1e74043fbcf2fc292782
#
_entry.id   c15ba789023d1e74043fbcf2fc292782
#
_cell.length_a   1.000
_cell.length_b   1.000
_cell.length_c   1.000
_cell.angle_alpha   90.00
_cell.angle_beta   90.00
_cell.angle_gamma   90.00
#
_symmetry.space_group_name_H-M   'P 1'
#
loop_
_entity.id
_entity.type
_entity.pdbx_description
1 polymer ?
#
loop_
_entity_poly.entity_id
_entity_poly.type
_entity_poly.pdbx_seq_one_letter_code
_entity_poly.pdbx_strand_id
1 'polypeptide(L)'
;ANEIGDQLLGPLEEAALIDTHPEGLLTVFARTMADNLLCKMSGIALLVCRENVGWRRSIDILRQHGLAGRIVRTHTFDDDEAIHVLAAWHPFVANKHHRVREIDSTNAELLRGQYAPGDSLTAQIQTSGRGRHGRSWQDHPQSFKSSWVLDEKDLSSINLKMQLYVAHEISHALRLNKQHIEQLNIKWPNDLLLRETTDQQWRKFGGILFQSYSKGSDQRLVLGLGINTDTDNLSEGQGSLAQLGIVISNSELFAIMNAVVASLFEAKHAALEAGWE
;
A
#
# COMPACT_ATOMS: atom_id res chain seq x y z
N ALA A 1 16.65 12.05 9.61
CA ALA A 1 16.03 12.12 10.94
C ALA A 1 16.15 10.75 11.59
N ASN A 2 16.67 10.67 12.79
CA ASN A 2 16.73 9.42 13.54
C ASN A 2 15.45 9.34 14.35
N GLU A 3 14.65 8.31 14.12
CA GLU A 3 13.56 7.98 15.04
C GLU A 3 14.13 7.29 16.27
N ILE A 4 13.91 7.86 17.41
CA ILE A 4 14.41 7.35 18.67
C ILE A 4 13.24 7.23 19.61
N GLY A 5 13.21 6.11 20.34
CA GLY A 5 12.07 5.69 21.14
C GLY A 5 11.58 6.70 22.18
N ASP A 6 10.40 6.44 22.71
CA ASP A 6 9.65 7.31 23.62
C ASP A 6 10.18 7.32 25.08
N GLN A 7 11.30 6.64 25.38
CA GLN A 7 11.84 6.52 26.74
C GLN A 7 13.29 7.02 26.82
N LEU A 8 13.57 7.82 27.85
CA LEU A 8 14.93 8.17 28.26
C LEU A 8 15.67 6.91 28.74
N LEU A 9 16.68 6.49 27.95
CA LEU A 9 17.47 5.29 28.25
C LEU A 9 18.78 5.58 28.99
N GLY A 10 19.12 6.88 29.27
CA GLY A 10 20.37 7.22 29.85
C GLY A 10 20.61 8.73 30.11
N PRO A 11 21.88 9.16 30.15
CA PRO A 11 22.26 10.56 30.39
C PRO A 11 21.69 11.56 29.39
N LEU A 12 21.79 12.86 29.71
CA LEU A 12 21.28 13.97 28.89
C LEU A 12 21.70 13.95 27.43
N GLU A 13 22.82 13.31 27.09
CA GLU A 13 23.31 13.13 25.71
C GLU A 13 22.40 12.18 24.89
N GLU A 14 21.80 11.18 25.53
CA GLU A 14 20.83 10.29 24.90
C GLU A 14 19.43 10.94 24.80
N ALA A 15 19.12 11.91 25.65
CA ALA A 15 17.88 12.68 25.59
C ALA A 15 17.75 13.50 24.28
N ALA A 16 18.88 13.88 23.67
CA ALA A 16 18.90 14.53 22.34
C ALA A 16 18.40 13.62 21.21
N LEU A 17 18.22 12.35 21.50
CA LEU A 17 17.82 11.32 20.59
C LEU A 17 16.32 10.95 20.71
N ILE A 18 15.58 11.57 21.64
CA ILE A 18 14.14 11.32 21.81
C ILE A 18 13.34 12.22 20.88
N ASP A 19 12.35 11.65 20.22
CA ASP A 19 11.38 12.41 19.47
C ASP A 19 10.42 13.12 20.44
N THR A 20 10.66 14.41 20.63
CA THR A 20 9.82 15.29 21.48
C THR A 20 8.77 16.05 20.69
N HIS A 21 8.68 15.84 19.36
CA HIS A 21 7.71 16.54 18.55
C HIS A 21 6.29 15.99 18.82
N PRO A 22 5.27 16.84 19.05
CA PRO A 22 3.91 16.40 19.41
C PRO A 22 3.26 15.45 18.41
N GLU A 23 3.59 15.62 17.13
CA GLU A 23 3.07 14.76 16.03
C GLU A 23 4.03 13.62 15.66
N GLY A 24 5.23 13.56 16.27
CA GLY A 24 6.33 12.69 15.88
C GLY A 24 7.14 13.23 14.70
N LEU A 25 8.46 13.18 14.81
CA LEU A 25 9.38 13.66 13.76
C LEU A 25 9.17 12.97 12.42
N LEU A 26 8.88 11.69 12.44
CA LEU A 26 8.62 10.93 11.21
C LEU A 26 7.35 11.40 10.50
N THR A 27 6.29 11.74 11.24
CA THR A 27 5.05 12.29 10.66
C THR A 27 5.31 13.63 9.97
N VAL A 28 6.06 14.52 10.65
CA VAL A 28 6.46 15.82 10.09
C VAL A 28 7.34 15.63 8.85
N PHE A 29 8.31 14.72 8.94
CA PHE A 29 9.17 14.37 7.80
C PHE A 29 8.34 13.85 6.62
N ALA A 30 7.46 12.87 6.85
CA ALA A 30 6.62 12.29 5.80
C ALA A 30 5.74 13.34 5.13
N ARG A 31 5.08 14.20 5.91
CA ARG A 31 4.28 15.31 5.39
C ARG A 31 5.13 16.28 4.57
N THR A 32 6.27 16.72 5.11
CA THR A 32 7.17 17.65 4.42
C THR A 32 7.72 17.06 3.13
N MET A 33 8.08 15.78 3.14
CA MET A 33 8.54 15.06 1.95
C MET A 33 7.42 14.93 0.91
N ALA A 34 6.19 14.62 1.34
CA ALA A 34 5.03 14.49 0.46
C ALA A 34 4.71 15.81 -0.26
N ASP A 35 4.91 16.96 0.42
CA ASP A 35 4.66 18.28 -0.13
C ASP A 35 5.85 18.84 -0.95
N ASN A 36 7.04 18.29 -0.77
CA ASN A 36 8.25 18.81 -1.37
C ASN A 36 8.41 18.42 -2.85
N LEU A 37 8.37 19.40 -3.74
CA LEU A 37 8.51 19.20 -5.19
C LEU A 37 9.86 18.59 -5.61
N LEU A 38 10.94 18.86 -4.89
CA LEU A 38 12.27 18.30 -5.19
C LEU A 38 12.29 16.78 -4.97
N CYS A 39 11.64 16.31 -3.92
CA CYS A 39 11.50 14.87 -3.68
C CYS A 39 10.59 14.19 -4.71
N LYS A 40 9.61 14.93 -5.28
CA LYS A 40 8.73 14.41 -6.35
C LYS A 40 9.45 14.10 -7.66
N MET A 41 10.65 14.61 -7.84
CA MET A 41 11.46 14.42 -9.05
C MET A 41 12.48 13.27 -8.97
N SER A 42 12.12 12.15 -8.34
CA SER A 42 12.94 10.91 -8.19
C SER A 42 13.84 10.81 -6.95
N GLY A 43 13.71 11.70 -5.98
CA GLY A 43 14.49 11.62 -4.74
C GLY A 43 14.10 10.40 -3.89
N ILE A 44 15.11 9.80 -3.25
CA ILE A 44 14.93 8.76 -2.22
C ILE A 44 15.50 9.32 -0.92
N ALA A 45 14.72 9.26 0.14
CA ALA A 45 15.20 9.54 1.48
C ALA A 45 15.57 8.22 2.19
N LEU A 46 16.68 8.25 2.93
CA LEU A 46 17.10 7.13 3.77
C LEU A 46 16.93 7.54 5.22
N LEU A 47 16.25 6.68 5.97
CA LEU A 47 15.97 6.85 7.40
C LEU A 47 16.57 5.67 8.14
N VAL A 48 17.17 5.93 9.30
CA VAL A 48 17.64 4.87 10.18
C VAL A 48 16.64 4.73 11.33
N CYS A 49 16.17 3.53 11.57
CA CYS A 49 15.26 3.22 12.68
C CYS A 49 15.73 1.98 13.44
N ARG A 50 15.48 1.94 14.74
CA ARG A 50 15.76 0.79 15.60
C ARG A 50 14.57 -0.19 15.54
N GLU A 51 14.85 -1.48 15.78
CA GLU A 51 13.81 -2.54 15.83
C GLU A 51 12.73 -2.22 16.88
N ASN A 52 13.13 -1.74 18.06
CA ASN A 52 12.23 -1.45 19.19
C ASN A 52 11.24 -0.30 18.91
N VAL A 53 11.56 0.62 18.00
CA VAL A 53 10.67 1.72 17.58
C VAL A 53 9.58 1.25 16.61
N GLY A 54 9.78 0.08 16.00
CA GLY A 54 8.85 -0.55 15.10
C GLY A 54 8.88 0.03 13.69
N TRP A 55 9.85 -0.41 12.87
CA TRP A 55 9.99 -0.02 11.47
C TRP A 55 8.70 -0.16 10.65
N ARG A 56 7.79 -1.08 11.04
CA ARG A 56 6.47 -1.21 10.40
C ARG A 56 5.63 0.03 10.58
N ARG A 57 5.65 0.62 11.79
CA ARG A 57 4.96 1.90 12.07
C ARG A 57 5.52 3.01 11.19
N SER A 58 6.83 3.04 10.98
CA SER A 58 7.47 4.02 10.09
C SER A 58 6.98 3.90 8.65
N ILE A 59 6.87 2.69 8.12
CA ILE A 59 6.31 2.44 6.79
C ILE A 59 4.83 2.86 6.72
N ASP A 60 4.03 2.59 7.76
CA ASP A 60 2.62 2.97 7.78
C ASP A 60 2.44 4.49 7.78
N ILE A 61 3.24 5.22 8.56
CA ILE A 61 3.23 6.69 8.55
C ILE A 61 3.58 7.22 7.15
N LEU A 62 4.62 6.68 6.50
CA LEU A 62 4.96 7.07 5.13
C LEU A 62 3.79 6.84 4.17
N ARG A 63 3.17 5.65 4.21
CA ARG A 63 2.03 5.29 3.36
C ARG A 63 0.81 6.18 3.57
N GLN A 64 0.52 6.57 4.81
CA GLN A 64 -0.57 7.52 5.12
C GLN A 64 -0.36 8.89 4.47
N HIS A 65 0.88 9.26 4.23
CA HIS A 65 1.25 10.47 3.48
C HIS A 65 1.50 10.21 1.98
N GLY A 66 1.12 9.04 1.46
CA GLY A 66 1.26 8.70 0.04
C GLY A 66 2.70 8.41 -0.39
N LEU A 67 3.61 8.13 0.54
CA LEU A 67 5.00 7.79 0.27
C LEU A 67 5.20 6.27 0.33
N ALA A 68 5.91 5.73 -0.63
CA ALA A 68 6.40 4.36 -0.58
C ALA A 68 7.55 4.23 0.42
N GLY A 69 7.64 3.09 1.09
CA GLY A 69 8.69 2.80 2.05
C GLY A 69 9.06 1.33 2.07
N ARG A 70 10.36 1.03 2.20
CA ARG A 70 10.89 -0.33 2.30
C ARG A 70 12.16 -0.36 3.12
N ILE A 71 12.36 -1.43 3.91
CA ILE A 71 13.66 -1.72 4.51
C ILE A 71 14.60 -2.18 3.41
N VAL A 72 15.71 -1.49 3.26
CA VAL A 72 16.76 -1.80 2.26
C VAL A 72 17.96 -2.47 2.90
N ARG A 73 18.18 -2.29 4.20
CA ARG A 73 19.23 -2.95 4.94
C ARG A 73 18.85 -3.13 6.40
N THR A 74 19.32 -4.23 6.99
CA THR A 74 19.27 -4.48 8.43
C THR A 74 20.68 -4.80 8.91
N HIS A 75 21.08 -4.24 10.03
CA HIS A 75 22.29 -4.60 10.76
C HIS A 75 21.90 -5.04 12.15
N THR A 76 22.35 -6.21 12.56
CA THR A 76 22.16 -6.74 13.92
C THR A 76 23.50 -6.69 14.63
N PHE A 77 23.51 -6.12 15.83
CA PHE A 77 24.69 -6.04 16.71
C PHE A 77 24.84 -7.32 17.54
N ASP A 78 25.99 -7.43 18.24
CA ASP A 78 26.33 -8.63 19.03
C ASP A 78 25.40 -8.85 20.24
N ASP A 79 24.65 -7.83 20.66
CA ASP A 79 23.65 -7.85 21.73
C ASP A 79 22.22 -8.14 21.22
N ASP A 80 22.09 -8.62 19.97
CA ASP A 80 20.84 -8.86 19.28
C ASP A 80 20.00 -7.59 18.98
N GLU A 81 20.51 -6.39 19.26
CA GLU A 81 19.86 -5.15 18.81
C GLU A 81 19.96 -5.03 17.30
N ALA A 82 18.87 -4.65 16.65
CA ALA A 82 18.85 -4.43 15.20
C ALA A 82 18.51 -2.99 14.84
N ILE A 83 19.22 -2.47 13.83
CA ILE A 83 18.89 -1.23 13.15
C ILE A 83 18.52 -1.50 11.70
N HIS A 84 17.59 -0.72 11.20
CA HIS A 84 17.09 -0.81 9.83
C HIS A 84 17.34 0.49 9.08
N VAL A 85 17.74 0.37 7.82
CA VAL A 85 17.74 1.48 6.87
C VAL A 85 16.45 1.38 6.06
N LEU A 86 15.60 2.36 6.23
CA LEU A 86 14.33 2.51 5.54
C LEU A 86 14.50 3.50 4.40
N ALA A 87 14.23 3.08 3.17
CA ALA A 87 14.11 3.97 2.02
C ALA A 87 12.68 4.48 1.89
N ALA A 88 12.50 5.78 1.63
CA ALA A 88 11.22 6.42 1.40
C ALA A 88 11.27 7.22 0.09
N TRP A 89 10.21 7.12 -0.73
CA TRP A 89 10.14 7.82 -2.03
C TRP A 89 8.70 8.09 -2.48
N HIS A 90 8.54 9.01 -3.44
CA HIS A 90 7.27 9.22 -4.12
C HIS A 90 7.00 8.08 -5.11
N PRO A 91 5.84 7.38 -5.00
CA PRO A 91 5.55 6.23 -5.83
C PRO A 91 5.31 6.60 -7.30
N PHE A 92 5.91 5.85 -8.22
CA PHE A 92 5.66 5.88 -9.65
C PHE A 92 5.73 7.28 -10.30
N VAL A 93 6.72 8.10 -9.91
CA VAL A 93 6.85 9.52 -10.33
C VAL A 93 6.90 9.68 -11.85
N ALA A 94 7.52 8.73 -12.58
CA ALA A 94 7.64 8.77 -14.03
C ALA A 94 6.41 8.21 -14.77
N ASN A 95 5.44 7.68 -14.05
CA ASN A 95 4.31 6.95 -14.58
C ASN A 95 3.03 7.78 -14.63
N LYS A 96 2.07 7.32 -15.41
CA LYS A 96 0.79 7.99 -15.58
C LYS A 96 -0.29 7.35 -14.72
N HIS A 97 -1.05 8.20 -14.04
CA HIS A 97 -2.30 7.80 -13.42
C HIS A 97 -3.48 8.24 -14.29
N HIS A 98 -4.18 7.26 -14.86
CA HIS A 98 -5.35 7.47 -15.69
C HIS A 98 -6.63 7.44 -14.84
N ARG A 99 -7.55 8.35 -15.11
CA ARG A 99 -8.86 8.40 -14.47
C ARG A 99 -9.95 8.41 -15.52
N VAL A 100 -10.90 7.50 -15.39
CA VAL A 100 -12.04 7.40 -16.30
C VAL A 100 -13.34 7.36 -15.51
N ARG A 101 -14.39 7.88 -16.13
CA ARG A 101 -15.73 7.82 -15.51
C ARG A 101 -16.27 6.40 -15.56
N GLU A 102 -16.24 5.77 -16.72
CA GLU A 102 -16.82 4.47 -16.94
C GLU A 102 -15.93 3.62 -17.84
N ILE A 103 -15.81 2.34 -17.53
CA ILE A 103 -15.10 1.34 -18.32
C ILE A 103 -15.65 -0.05 -18.02
N ASP A 104 -15.36 -1.04 -18.88
CA ASP A 104 -15.73 -2.42 -18.60
C ASP A 104 -15.00 -2.97 -17.35
N SER A 105 -13.68 -2.86 -17.31
CA SER A 105 -12.84 -3.27 -16.18
C SER A 105 -11.48 -2.57 -16.25
N THR A 106 -11.02 -2.02 -15.13
CA THR A 106 -9.70 -1.38 -15.03
C THR A 106 -8.57 -2.37 -15.33
N ASN A 107 -8.67 -3.62 -14.85
CA ASN A 107 -7.71 -4.68 -15.19
C ASN A 107 -7.73 -5.01 -16.68
N ALA A 108 -8.92 -5.20 -17.26
CA ALA A 108 -9.03 -5.57 -18.66
C ALA A 108 -8.46 -4.48 -19.57
N GLU A 109 -8.69 -3.21 -19.24
CA GLU A 109 -8.13 -2.09 -20.00
C GLU A 109 -6.61 -2.07 -19.95
N LEU A 110 -6.01 -2.18 -18.78
CA LEU A 110 -4.55 -2.19 -18.65
C LEU A 110 -3.91 -3.41 -19.33
N LEU A 111 -4.62 -4.54 -19.39
CA LEU A 111 -4.14 -5.72 -20.12
C LEU A 111 -4.20 -5.58 -21.65
N ARG A 112 -5.19 -4.87 -22.21
CA ARG A 112 -5.38 -4.73 -23.66
C ARG A 112 -4.70 -3.50 -24.25
N GLY A 113 -4.56 -2.43 -23.45
CA GLY A 113 -3.97 -1.17 -23.87
C GLY A 113 -2.44 -1.17 -23.86
N GLN A 114 -1.85 -0.05 -24.27
CA GLN A 114 -0.41 0.17 -24.23
C GLN A 114 -0.06 1.05 -23.03
N TYR A 115 0.24 0.40 -21.92
CA TYR A 115 0.60 1.03 -20.65
C TYR A 115 1.96 0.53 -20.20
N ALA A 116 2.74 1.41 -19.59
CA ALA A 116 4.06 1.07 -19.05
C ALA A 116 3.93 0.45 -17.64
N PRO A 117 4.87 -0.40 -17.21
CA PRO A 117 4.98 -0.81 -15.82
C PRO A 117 4.99 0.41 -14.89
N GLY A 118 4.15 0.40 -13.86
CA GLY A 118 3.92 1.53 -12.95
C GLY A 118 2.74 2.43 -13.34
N ASP A 119 2.26 2.39 -14.58
CA ASP A 119 1.03 3.10 -14.95
C ASP A 119 -0.16 2.52 -14.20
N SER A 120 -1.13 3.37 -13.87
CA SER A 120 -2.32 3.00 -13.13
C SER A 120 -3.60 3.59 -13.72
N LEU A 121 -4.73 2.92 -13.47
CA LEU A 121 -6.05 3.32 -13.95
C LEU A 121 -7.07 3.20 -12.83
N THR A 122 -7.80 4.28 -12.55
CA THR A 122 -8.95 4.31 -11.65
C THR A 122 -10.23 4.62 -12.42
N ALA A 123 -11.29 3.88 -12.14
CA ALA A 123 -12.63 4.10 -12.72
C ALA A 123 -13.64 4.47 -11.63
N GLN A 124 -14.62 5.31 -11.97
CA GLN A 124 -15.78 5.56 -11.12
C GLN A 124 -16.81 4.42 -11.24
N ILE A 125 -16.98 3.88 -12.45
CA ILE A 125 -17.94 2.81 -12.74
C ILE A 125 -17.24 1.72 -13.56
N GLN A 126 -17.41 0.46 -13.16
CA GLN A 126 -17.06 -0.70 -13.95
C GLN A 126 -18.32 -1.46 -14.39
N THR A 127 -18.55 -1.56 -15.70
CA THR A 127 -19.73 -2.27 -16.26
C THR A 127 -19.56 -3.78 -16.29
N SER A 128 -18.33 -4.27 -16.22
CA SER A 128 -17.99 -5.71 -16.25
C SER A 128 -16.79 -6.00 -15.35
N GLY A 129 -16.88 -5.54 -14.08
CA GLY A 129 -15.85 -5.76 -13.07
C GLY A 129 -15.53 -7.26 -12.93
N ARG A 130 -14.26 -7.61 -12.76
CA ARG A 130 -13.77 -8.99 -12.74
C ARG A 130 -13.27 -9.41 -11.37
N GLY A 131 -13.63 -10.64 -11.00
CA GLY A 131 -13.08 -11.36 -9.86
C GLY A 131 -12.35 -12.63 -10.31
N ARG A 132 -11.87 -13.42 -9.36
CA ARG A 132 -11.19 -14.70 -9.64
C ARG A 132 -12.16 -15.74 -10.21
N HIS A 133 -11.61 -16.67 -11.01
CA HIS A 133 -12.36 -17.79 -11.60
C HIS A 133 -13.59 -17.38 -12.38
N GLY A 134 -13.51 -16.24 -13.10
CA GLY A 134 -14.61 -15.77 -13.93
C GLY A 134 -15.79 -15.15 -13.18
N ARG A 135 -15.69 -14.98 -11.85
CA ARG A 135 -16.72 -14.27 -11.07
C ARG A 135 -16.73 -12.79 -11.44
N SER A 136 -17.90 -12.17 -11.38
CA SER A 136 -18.02 -10.72 -11.48
C SER A 136 -17.65 -10.04 -10.16
N TRP A 137 -17.02 -8.86 -10.25
CA TRP A 137 -16.95 -7.92 -9.16
C TRP A 137 -18.21 -7.06 -9.18
N GLN A 138 -18.97 -7.06 -8.11
CA GLN A 138 -20.15 -6.20 -7.99
C GLN A 138 -19.69 -4.77 -7.78
N ASP A 139 -20.01 -3.91 -8.73
CA ASP A 139 -19.63 -2.51 -8.70
C ASP A 139 -20.61 -1.68 -7.88
N HIS A 140 -20.07 -0.77 -7.07
CA HIS A 140 -20.82 0.25 -6.36
C HIS A 140 -20.24 1.62 -6.73
N PRO A 141 -21.05 2.64 -7.01
CA PRO A 141 -20.59 3.96 -7.48
C PRO A 141 -19.52 4.59 -6.58
N GLN A 142 -19.65 4.41 -5.28
CA GLN A 142 -18.70 4.96 -4.29
C GLN A 142 -17.51 4.07 -4.02
N SER A 143 -17.48 2.81 -4.50
CA SER A 143 -16.35 1.93 -4.23
C SER A 143 -15.08 2.39 -4.94
N PHE A 144 -13.95 2.15 -4.32
CA PHE A 144 -12.65 2.34 -4.92
C PHE A 144 -12.32 1.20 -5.89
N LYS A 145 -11.90 1.54 -7.10
CA LYS A 145 -11.54 0.59 -8.17
C LYS A 145 -10.32 1.12 -8.88
N SER A 146 -9.19 0.48 -8.67
CA SER A 146 -7.94 0.88 -9.30
C SER A 146 -7.10 -0.33 -9.68
N SER A 147 -6.32 -0.19 -10.74
CA SER A 147 -5.39 -1.21 -11.20
C SER A 147 -4.05 -0.61 -11.57
N TRP A 148 -2.98 -1.40 -11.44
CA TRP A 148 -1.60 -1.02 -11.74
C TRP A 148 -0.98 -2.05 -12.67
N VAL A 149 -0.25 -1.58 -13.68
CA VAL A 149 0.64 -2.43 -14.47
C VAL A 149 1.90 -2.70 -13.65
N LEU A 150 2.23 -3.96 -13.47
CA LEU A 150 3.46 -4.39 -12.81
C LEU A 150 4.52 -4.77 -13.84
N ASP A 151 5.78 -4.85 -13.42
CA ASP A 151 6.86 -5.29 -14.28
C ASP A 151 6.67 -6.79 -14.64
N GLU A 152 6.95 -7.18 -15.87
CA GLU A 152 6.83 -8.56 -16.33
C GLU A 152 7.74 -9.54 -15.58
N LYS A 153 8.88 -9.05 -15.05
CA LYS A 153 9.79 -9.86 -14.18
C LYS A 153 9.09 -10.33 -12.91
N ASP A 154 8.05 -9.61 -12.45
CA ASP A 154 7.29 -10.02 -11.28
C ASP A 154 6.36 -11.21 -11.54
N LEU A 155 6.11 -11.56 -12.82
CA LEU A 155 5.25 -12.69 -13.19
C LEU A 155 5.64 -14.00 -12.50
N SER A 156 6.93 -14.30 -12.44
CA SER A 156 7.43 -15.51 -11.81
C SER A 156 7.26 -15.52 -10.29
N SER A 157 7.20 -14.35 -9.67
CA SER A 157 7.03 -14.18 -8.22
C SER A 157 5.56 -14.21 -7.78
N ILE A 158 4.61 -13.96 -8.71
CA ILE A 158 3.18 -13.95 -8.40
C ILE A 158 2.64 -15.35 -8.17
N ASN A 159 2.56 -15.70 -6.93
CA ASN A 159 1.97 -16.95 -6.44
C ASN A 159 0.95 -16.65 -5.34
N LEU A 160 0.37 -17.70 -4.75
CA LEU A 160 -0.62 -17.54 -3.69
C LEU A 160 -0.05 -16.85 -2.43
N LYS A 161 1.24 -17.03 -2.13
CA LYS A 161 1.89 -16.36 -0.99
C LYS A 161 2.02 -14.87 -1.26
N MET A 162 2.39 -14.47 -2.48
CA MET A 162 2.47 -13.06 -2.86
C MET A 162 1.10 -12.39 -2.80
N GLN A 163 0.03 -13.05 -3.28
CA GLN A 163 -1.33 -12.52 -3.17
C GLN A 163 -1.72 -12.26 -1.70
N LEU A 164 -1.41 -13.20 -0.82
CA LEU A 164 -1.66 -13.06 0.62
C LEU A 164 -0.81 -11.94 1.22
N TYR A 165 0.44 -11.82 0.80
CA TYR A 165 1.33 -10.76 1.28
C TYR A 165 0.83 -9.37 0.87
N VAL A 166 0.43 -9.19 -0.38
CA VAL A 166 -0.19 -7.93 -0.85
C VAL A 166 -1.48 -7.63 -0.08
N ALA A 167 -2.34 -8.63 0.16
CA ALA A 167 -3.55 -8.47 0.96
C ALA A 167 -3.23 -8.05 2.40
N HIS A 168 -2.17 -8.63 2.99
CA HIS A 168 -1.68 -8.25 4.31
C HIS A 168 -1.23 -6.80 4.35
N GLU A 169 -0.38 -6.37 3.41
CA GLU A 169 0.14 -5.01 3.36
C GLU A 169 -0.96 -3.97 3.14
N ILE A 170 -1.95 -4.28 2.28
CA ILE A 170 -3.14 -3.43 2.07
C ILE A 170 -3.97 -3.36 3.36
N SER A 171 -4.27 -4.51 3.95
CA SER A 171 -5.04 -4.56 5.20
C SER A 171 -4.33 -3.80 6.32
N HIS A 172 -3.00 -3.91 6.40
CA HIS A 172 -2.19 -3.21 7.38
C HIS A 172 -2.21 -1.69 7.17
N ALA A 173 -2.07 -1.23 5.92
CA ALA A 173 -2.13 0.19 5.59
C ALA A 173 -3.50 0.82 5.88
N LEU A 174 -4.58 0.03 5.87
CA LEU A 174 -5.94 0.46 6.22
C LEU A 174 -6.20 0.51 7.74
N ARG A 175 -5.32 -0.05 8.56
CA ARG A 175 -5.43 -0.03 10.04
C ARG A 175 -4.99 1.32 10.61
N LEU A 176 -5.57 2.39 10.11
CA LEU A 176 -5.28 3.75 10.50
C LEU A 176 -5.28 3.88 12.05
N ASN A 177 -4.15 4.32 12.60
CA ASN A 177 -3.98 4.60 14.06
C ASN A 177 -4.19 3.40 15.01
N LYS A 178 -3.98 2.16 14.59
CA LYS A 178 -4.17 0.92 15.38
C LYS A 178 -5.59 0.67 15.88
N GLN A 179 -6.58 1.49 15.50
CA GLN A 179 -7.95 1.39 16.02
C GLN A 179 -8.72 0.17 15.50
N HIS A 180 -8.31 -0.38 14.34
CA HIS A 180 -9.07 -1.42 13.64
C HIS A 180 -8.31 -2.73 13.45
N ILE A 181 -7.30 -3.00 14.29
CA ILE A 181 -6.42 -4.18 14.13
C ILE A 181 -7.21 -5.49 14.15
N GLU A 182 -8.16 -5.61 15.07
CA GLU A 182 -8.97 -6.82 15.25
C GLU A 182 -10.20 -6.88 14.34
N GLN A 183 -10.52 -5.77 13.69
CA GLN A 183 -11.70 -5.63 12.85
C GLN A 183 -11.42 -5.92 11.38
N LEU A 184 -10.15 -5.98 10.95
CA LEU A 184 -9.75 -6.29 9.59
C LEU A 184 -9.07 -7.67 9.54
N ASN A 185 -9.45 -8.47 8.56
CA ASN A 185 -8.89 -9.80 8.33
C ASN A 185 -8.80 -10.10 6.84
N ILE A 186 -8.14 -11.21 6.51
CA ILE A 186 -7.97 -11.68 5.14
C ILE A 186 -8.57 -13.06 5.02
N LYS A 187 -9.51 -13.22 4.09
CA LYS A 187 -9.94 -14.55 3.65
C LYS A 187 -9.06 -14.96 2.48
N TRP A 188 -8.28 -16.00 2.73
CA TRP A 188 -7.35 -16.54 1.76
C TRP A 188 -8.04 -16.83 0.42
N PRO A 189 -7.41 -16.51 -0.70
CA PRO A 189 -6.08 -15.87 -0.79
C PRO A 189 -6.11 -14.35 -1.05
N ASN A 190 -7.26 -13.72 -1.24
CA ASN A 190 -7.32 -12.37 -1.83
C ASN A 190 -8.52 -11.51 -1.40
N ASP A 191 -9.38 -12.01 -0.51
CA ASP A 191 -10.53 -11.25 -0.03
C ASP A 191 -10.19 -10.48 1.25
N LEU A 192 -10.52 -9.20 1.28
CA LEU A 192 -10.39 -8.35 2.45
C LEU A 192 -11.72 -8.37 3.22
N LEU A 193 -11.64 -8.73 4.49
CA LEU A 193 -12.80 -8.86 5.38
C LEU A 193 -12.74 -7.83 6.49
N LEU A 194 -13.91 -7.35 6.88
CA LEU A 194 -14.08 -6.56 8.10
C LEU A 194 -15.17 -7.16 9.01
N ARG A 195 -15.13 -6.76 10.27
CA ARG A 195 -16.10 -7.11 11.29
C ARG A 195 -16.31 -5.91 12.21
N GLU A 196 -17.56 -5.50 12.41
CA GLU A 196 -17.91 -4.49 13.41
C GLU A 196 -17.71 -5.04 14.83
N THR A 197 -17.40 -4.19 15.78
CA THR A 197 -17.17 -4.61 17.20
C THR A 197 -18.41 -5.26 17.82
N THR A 198 -19.59 -4.84 17.38
CA THR A 198 -20.89 -5.30 17.86
C THR A 198 -21.40 -6.55 17.14
N ASP A 199 -20.78 -6.91 16.02
CA ASP A 199 -21.19 -8.03 15.16
C ASP A 199 -20.04 -9.04 15.02
N GLN A 200 -20.33 -10.32 15.20
CA GLN A 200 -19.35 -11.40 15.04
C GLN A 200 -19.17 -11.84 13.58
N GLN A 201 -19.97 -11.31 12.66
CA GLN A 201 -19.96 -11.73 11.26
C GLN A 201 -18.92 -11.01 10.44
N TRP A 202 -18.03 -11.76 9.80
CA TRP A 202 -17.09 -11.23 8.83
C TRP A 202 -17.78 -10.92 7.51
N ARG A 203 -17.59 -9.69 7.00
CA ARG A 203 -18.12 -9.22 5.70
C ARG A 203 -16.98 -8.86 4.77
N LYS A 204 -17.16 -9.15 3.49
CA LYS A 204 -16.19 -8.80 2.46
C LYS A 204 -16.33 -7.31 2.09
N PHE A 205 -15.28 -6.53 2.34
CA PHE A 205 -15.25 -5.11 1.94
C PHE A 205 -14.32 -4.84 0.76
N GLY A 206 -13.45 -5.80 0.38
CA GLY A 206 -12.52 -5.60 -0.71
C GLY A 206 -11.99 -6.90 -1.29
N GLY A 207 -11.24 -6.77 -2.36
CA GLY A 207 -10.59 -7.89 -2.99
C GLY A 207 -9.48 -7.47 -3.93
N ILE A 208 -8.51 -8.36 -4.09
CA ILE A 208 -7.32 -8.20 -4.92
C ILE A 208 -7.39 -9.18 -6.08
N LEU A 209 -7.00 -8.73 -7.27
CA LEU A 209 -6.98 -9.57 -8.45
C LEU A 209 -5.70 -9.35 -9.27
N PHE A 210 -4.81 -10.33 -9.26
CA PHE A 210 -3.74 -10.39 -10.24
C PHE A 210 -4.25 -11.04 -11.53
N GLN A 211 -3.97 -10.41 -12.65
CA GLN A 211 -4.23 -10.95 -13.97
C GLN A 211 -3.01 -10.76 -14.86
N SER A 212 -2.71 -11.75 -15.67
CA SER A 212 -1.64 -11.70 -16.66
C SER A 212 -2.16 -12.00 -18.06
N TYR A 213 -1.46 -11.45 -19.03
CA TYR A 213 -1.60 -11.76 -20.44
C TYR A 213 -0.24 -12.15 -20.98
N SER A 214 -0.19 -13.18 -21.81
CA SER A 214 1.05 -13.62 -22.46
C SER A 214 0.73 -14.07 -23.90
N LYS A 215 1.41 -13.43 -24.87
CA LYS A 215 1.35 -13.83 -26.29
C LYS A 215 2.72 -13.56 -26.91
N GLY A 216 3.50 -14.62 -27.10
CA GLY A 216 4.88 -14.50 -27.57
C GLY A 216 5.72 -13.72 -26.57
N SER A 217 6.38 -12.65 -27.02
CA SER A 217 7.16 -11.74 -26.18
C SER A 217 6.32 -10.67 -25.47
N ASP A 218 5.03 -10.51 -25.83
CA ASP A 218 4.14 -9.56 -25.14
C ASP A 218 3.59 -10.20 -23.87
N GLN A 219 4.16 -9.79 -22.74
CA GLN A 219 3.74 -10.23 -21.42
C GLN A 219 3.30 -9.02 -20.60
N ARG A 220 2.19 -9.15 -19.90
CA ARG A 220 1.64 -8.10 -19.05
C ARG A 220 1.14 -8.68 -17.76
N LEU A 221 1.38 -7.97 -16.69
CA LEU A 221 0.89 -8.29 -15.36
C LEU A 221 0.17 -7.08 -14.79
N VAL A 222 -1.03 -7.28 -14.29
CA VAL A 222 -1.86 -6.23 -13.69
C VAL A 222 -2.34 -6.66 -12.33
N LEU A 223 -2.21 -5.77 -11.36
CA LEU A 223 -2.80 -5.87 -10.04
C LEU A 223 -4.04 -4.98 -9.98
N GLY A 224 -5.21 -5.57 -9.75
CA GLY A 224 -6.45 -4.85 -9.48
C GLY A 224 -6.83 -4.89 -8.02
N LEU A 225 -7.40 -3.80 -7.55
CA LEU A 225 -7.91 -3.63 -6.18
C LEU A 225 -9.28 -2.99 -6.22
N GLY A 226 -10.26 -3.68 -5.58
CA GLY A 226 -11.59 -3.14 -5.32
C GLY A 226 -11.83 -3.04 -3.82
N ILE A 227 -12.34 -1.89 -3.34
CA ILE A 227 -12.67 -1.65 -1.92
C ILE A 227 -14.00 -0.90 -1.84
N ASN A 228 -14.93 -1.44 -1.07
CA ASN A 228 -16.17 -0.74 -0.73
C ASN A 228 -15.88 0.30 0.36
N THR A 229 -16.07 1.55 0.04
CA THR A 229 -15.80 2.68 0.95
C THR A 229 -17.06 3.18 1.65
N ASP A 230 -18.23 2.97 1.05
CA ASP A 230 -19.54 3.44 1.54
C ASP A 230 -20.51 2.27 1.78
N THR A 231 -21.53 2.51 2.58
CA THR A 231 -22.56 1.52 2.95
C THR A 231 -23.70 1.40 1.93
N ASP A 232 -23.78 2.33 0.98
CA ASP A 232 -24.87 2.35 0.01
C ASP A 232 -24.86 1.12 -0.93
N ASN A 233 -26.04 0.51 -1.07
CA ASN A 233 -26.26 -0.61 -2.01
C ASN A 233 -25.41 -1.85 -1.78
N LEU A 234 -24.91 -2.10 -0.56
CA LEU A 234 -24.21 -3.33 -0.23
C LEU A 234 -25.17 -4.52 -0.25
N SER A 235 -24.73 -5.61 -0.87
CA SER A 235 -25.44 -6.89 -0.82
C SER A 235 -25.14 -7.64 0.49
N GLU A 236 -25.96 -8.65 0.79
CA GLU A 236 -25.72 -9.53 1.93
C GLU A 236 -24.30 -10.13 1.90
N GLY A 237 -23.63 -10.11 3.05
CA GLY A 237 -22.24 -10.57 3.18
C GLY A 237 -21.17 -9.59 2.72
N GLN A 238 -21.56 -8.42 2.18
CA GLN A 238 -20.64 -7.33 1.89
C GLN A 238 -20.52 -6.36 3.06
N GLY A 239 -19.36 -5.74 3.16
CA GLY A 239 -19.07 -4.66 4.10
C GLY A 239 -18.39 -3.49 3.39
N SER A 240 -18.18 -2.39 4.11
CA SER A 240 -17.47 -1.20 3.65
C SER A 240 -16.65 -0.57 4.78
N LEU A 241 -15.66 0.22 4.42
CA LEU A 241 -14.83 0.95 5.39
C LEU A 241 -15.65 1.89 6.29
N ALA A 242 -16.73 2.46 5.77
CA ALA A 242 -17.62 3.34 6.53
C ALA A 242 -18.25 2.65 7.75
N GLN A 243 -18.47 1.33 7.72
CA GLN A 243 -18.98 0.57 8.88
C GLN A 243 -18.01 0.55 10.07
N LEU A 244 -16.73 0.78 9.82
CA LEU A 244 -15.70 0.94 10.85
C LEU A 244 -15.47 2.43 11.22
N GLY A 245 -16.28 3.36 10.71
CA GLY A 245 -16.08 4.78 10.88
C GLY A 245 -14.88 5.34 10.08
N ILE A 246 -14.34 4.55 9.16
CA ILE A 246 -13.24 4.99 8.28
C ILE A 246 -13.87 5.78 7.11
N VAL A 247 -13.79 7.10 7.20
CA VAL A 247 -14.21 8.02 6.14
C VAL A 247 -12.96 8.47 5.38
N ILE A 248 -12.81 7.99 4.15
CA ILE A 248 -11.65 8.25 3.31
C ILE A 248 -12.09 8.50 1.86
N SER A 249 -11.59 9.54 1.25
CA SER A 249 -11.85 9.79 -0.17
C SER A 249 -11.13 8.79 -1.07
N ASN A 250 -11.67 8.54 -2.27
CA ASN A 250 -10.99 7.68 -3.25
C ASN A 250 -9.62 8.22 -3.67
N SER A 251 -9.38 9.53 -3.55
CA SER A 251 -8.07 10.14 -3.84
C SER A 251 -7.04 9.83 -2.75
N GLU A 252 -7.42 9.95 -1.49
CA GLU A 252 -6.56 9.58 -0.35
C GLU A 252 -6.30 8.08 -0.34
N LEU A 253 -7.35 7.27 -0.55
CA LEU A 253 -7.20 5.83 -0.63
C LEU A 253 -6.27 5.42 -1.80
N PHE A 254 -6.38 6.11 -2.96
CA PHE A 254 -5.45 5.90 -4.06
C PHE A 254 -4.01 6.22 -3.66
N ALA A 255 -3.76 7.33 -2.98
CA ALA A 255 -2.41 7.70 -2.54
C ALA A 255 -1.80 6.63 -1.63
N ILE A 256 -2.55 6.14 -0.65
CA ILE A 256 -2.11 5.06 0.25
C ILE A 256 -1.86 3.76 -0.52
N MET A 257 -2.79 3.33 -1.37
CA MET A 257 -2.67 2.09 -2.12
C MET A 257 -1.53 2.16 -3.16
N ASN A 258 -1.35 3.31 -3.80
CA ASN A 258 -0.23 3.55 -4.71
C ASN A 258 1.12 3.43 -3.99
N ALA A 259 1.22 3.95 -2.77
CA ALA A 259 2.39 3.81 -1.91
C ALA A 259 2.64 2.35 -1.50
N VAL A 260 1.59 1.58 -1.18
CA VAL A 260 1.70 0.15 -0.90
C VAL A 260 2.21 -0.61 -2.12
N VAL A 261 1.61 -0.39 -3.29
CA VAL A 261 2.01 -1.09 -4.53
C VAL A 261 3.45 -0.74 -4.91
N ALA A 262 3.85 0.53 -4.82
CA ALA A 262 5.22 0.95 -5.08
C ALA A 262 6.22 0.35 -4.08
N SER A 263 5.86 0.30 -2.80
CA SER A 263 6.70 -0.35 -1.77
C SER A 263 7.00 -1.82 -2.10
N LEU A 264 6.10 -2.49 -2.81
CA LEU A 264 6.22 -3.91 -3.14
C LEU A 264 6.88 -4.17 -4.50
N PHE A 265 6.58 -3.34 -5.50
CA PHE A 265 6.86 -3.65 -6.91
C PHE A 265 7.72 -2.60 -7.64
N GLU A 266 7.86 -1.38 -7.12
CA GLU A 266 8.72 -0.39 -7.78
C GLU A 266 10.20 -0.66 -7.47
N ALA A 267 11.02 -0.83 -8.52
CA ALA A 267 12.43 -1.24 -8.41
C ALA A 267 13.41 -0.08 -8.13
N LYS A 268 12.95 1.06 -7.56
CA LYS A 268 13.78 2.26 -7.36
C LYS A 268 15.07 2.06 -6.53
N HIS A 269 15.16 0.99 -5.76
CA HIS A 269 16.28 0.76 -4.83
C HIS A 269 17.22 -0.37 -5.26
N ALA A 270 17.00 -1.02 -6.38
CA ALA A 270 17.98 -1.97 -6.92
C ALA A 270 19.38 -1.35 -7.07
N ALA A 271 19.45 -0.02 -7.36
CA ALA A 271 20.69 0.71 -7.40
C ALA A 271 21.30 1.00 -6.00
N LEU A 272 20.48 1.02 -4.93
CA LEU A 272 20.96 1.19 -3.56
C LEU A 272 21.49 -0.13 -2.98
N GLU A 273 20.85 -1.24 -3.32
CA GLU A 273 21.29 -2.58 -2.90
C GLU A 273 22.62 -2.96 -3.53
N ALA A 274 22.84 -2.62 -4.82
CA ALA A 274 24.06 -2.89 -5.56
C ALA A 274 25.25 -1.98 -5.21
N GLY A 275 25.02 -0.85 -4.57
CA GLY A 275 26.07 0.15 -4.25
C GLY A 275 26.71 0.00 -2.87
N TRP A 276 26.37 -1.07 -2.10
CA TRP A 276 26.83 -1.27 -0.72
C TRP A 276 27.65 -2.56 -0.53
N GLU A 277 28.11 -3.19 -1.63
CA GLU A 277 29.08 -4.31 -1.60
C GLU A 277 30.53 -3.82 -1.44
#